data_b33ef475d39236a882d2dc0439546273
#
_entry.id   b33ef475d39236a882d2dc0439546273
#
_cell.length_a   1.000
_cell.length_b   1.000
_cell.length_c   1.000
_cell.angle_alpha   90.00
_cell.angle_beta   90.00
_cell.angle_gamma   90.00
#
_symmetry.space_group_name_H-M   'P 1'
#
loop_
_entity.id
_entity.type
_entity.pdbx_description
1 polymer ?
#
loop_
_entity_poly.entity_id
_entity_poly.type
_entity_poly.pdbx_seq_one_letter_code
_entity_poly.pdbx_strand_id
1 'polypeptide(L)'
;MENLSLQGFAAMANLHRRVIGVLASAALLLPLVAPSISQADNAPRKIMTGWVPYYSMKTALPDVLNNIDLIKEVMPFWYTLKFNGKTKEAYVADLYAPANPSVPISEPLTAMRNAGLSIIPTITDGTDKLVLAGLLKNPTSRTQIVNAIMNLVRTNNYDGIDLDFEGFAFVDGNGTWTSTAPLWVAFVKELSTALHAEKKLLSVSTPYVLNPKDAQKGYYVYAWAAIASSIDKLRIMTYDYSVAKVGPLGPITWAERTVQYAISIMPASKVFVGVPGYGRDWVTAVTGICPANVANAIKPGAKAATFVMRDAQALAATYGAVPTYDEKFGEMTFSYQKVYNGTTATGLSTSCTASRTAWYQDARGWALRAALVSKYRIGGITAWTFGMEEPLAMESIRQVAKAIAPDQVTVAASIDKSTVDYGNPITVTATFTIKDKSPVVGVPVRIEGKSAGDANWRTLATVTTDLNGKIEKAVLVGKSTAIRIFSDATWERSEGVSPEFPISVNRLLIVEAPGTMKSAATATVTGNIRPRMAGVSVQLEKLVGKEWKPVDQAVLTDAQGNYSLAISGLARGVVTFRVTVAADSLWNAVTSPTFNIIIR
;
A
#
# COMPACT_ATOMS: atom_id res chain seq x y z
N MET A 1 -2.30 -29.47 -29.52
CA MET A 1 -1.41 -28.36 -29.92
C MET A 1 -1.54 -27.31 -28.83
N GLU A 2 -1.06 -27.67 -27.67
CA GLU A 2 -1.15 -26.91 -26.42
C GLU A 2 0.27 -26.77 -25.90
N ASN A 3 0.69 -25.59 -25.52
CA ASN A 3 1.95 -25.25 -24.81
C ASN A 3 2.92 -24.24 -25.51
N LEU A 4 2.43 -23.26 -26.25
CA LEU A 4 3.35 -22.29 -26.87
C LEU A 4 3.16 -20.82 -26.49
N SER A 5 2.23 -20.44 -25.58
CA SER A 5 1.95 -19.01 -25.33
C SER A 5 2.47 -18.43 -24.02
N LEU A 6 2.77 -19.24 -23.01
CA LEU A 6 3.20 -18.74 -21.69
C LEU A 6 4.72 -18.48 -21.55
N GLN A 7 5.54 -19.11 -22.39
CA GLN A 7 7.00 -18.90 -22.34
C GLN A 7 7.46 -17.55 -22.93
N GLY A 8 6.69 -16.94 -23.82
CA GLY A 8 7.02 -15.64 -24.42
C GLY A 8 6.97 -14.45 -23.45
N PHE A 9 6.09 -14.49 -22.45
CA PHE A 9 5.94 -13.40 -21.49
C PHE A 9 7.06 -13.34 -20.45
N ALA A 10 7.61 -14.48 -20.05
CA ALA A 10 8.78 -14.52 -19.16
C ALA A 10 10.04 -13.92 -19.80
N ALA A 11 10.16 -14.01 -21.13
CA ALA A 11 11.30 -13.47 -21.87
C ALA A 11 11.31 -11.94 -21.93
N MET A 12 10.15 -11.28 -22.01
CA MET A 12 10.08 -9.81 -22.04
C MET A 12 10.38 -9.15 -20.69
N ALA A 13 10.00 -9.79 -19.59
CA ALA A 13 10.32 -9.28 -18.24
C ALA A 13 11.83 -9.38 -17.92
N ASN A 14 12.55 -10.32 -18.54
CA ASN A 14 13.99 -10.53 -18.32
C ASN A 14 14.91 -9.65 -19.20
N LEU A 15 14.39 -9.00 -20.24
CA LEU A 15 15.22 -8.25 -21.18
C LEU A 15 15.80 -6.95 -20.58
N HIS A 16 15.23 -6.41 -19.52
CA HIS A 16 15.73 -5.21 -18.82
C HIS A 16 16.74 -5.51 -17.69
N ARG A 17 16.97 -6.79 -17.36
CA ARG A 17 17.94 -7.18 -16.31
C ARG A 17 19.32 -7.60 -16.85
N ARG A 18 19.54 -7.65 -18.18
CA ARG A 18 20.77 -8.20 -18.76
C ARG A 18 21.50 -7.27 -19.73
N VAL A 19 21.83 -6.07 -19.27
CA VAL A 19 22.84 -5.27 -19.95
C VAL A 19 23.91 -4.88 -18.93
N ILE A 20 24.69 -5.84 -18.49
CA ILE A 20 26.08 -5.73 -18.03
C ILE A 20 26.62 -7.18 -17.94
N GLY A 21 27.55 -7.50 -18.77
CA GLY A 21 28.43 -8.67 -18.62
C GLY A 21 28.27 -9.81 -19.62
N VAL A 22 28.80 -9.66 -20.81
CA VAL A 22 29.19 -10.80 -21.68
C VAL A 22 30.62 -10.60 -22.11
N LEU A 23 31.52 -11.46 -21.63
CA LEU A 23 32.72 -11.90 -22.40
C LEU A 23 33.12 -13.32 -21.96
N ALA A 24 32.96 -14.23 -22.92
CA ALA A 24 33.78 -15.42 -23.24
C ALA A 24 33.87 -16.60 -22.24
N SER A 25 33.44 -17.79 -22.56
CA SER A 25 34.20 -18.83 -23.26
C SER A 25 33.45 -20.17 -23.21
N ALA A 26 33.45 -20.90 -24.30
CA ALA A 26 32.89 -22.24 -24.43
C ALA A 26 33.79 -23.29 -23.79
N ALA A 27 33.17 -24.32 -23.15
CA ALA A 27 33.60 -25.72 -23.20
C ALA A 27 32.76 -26.67 -22.33
N LEU A 28 32.34 -27.79 -22.98
CA LEU A 28 32.10 -29.16 -22.49
C LEU A 28 30.88 -29.48 -21.62
N LEU A 29 29.97 -30.20 -22.27
CA LEU A 29 28.84 -30.98 -21.77
C LEU A 29 29.26 -32.13 -20.84
N LEU A 30 28.65 -32.16 -19.64
CA LEU A 30 28.34 -33.39 -18.91
C LEU A 30 27.03 -33.14 -18.11
N PRO A 31 26.06 -34.05 -18.08
CA PRO A 31 24.83 -33.87 -17.34
C PRO A 31 25.05 -34.21 -15.87
N LEU A 32 25.29 -33.21 -15.04
CA LEU A 32 25.14 -33.34 -13.59
C LEU A 32 23.67 -33.06 -13.27
N VAL A 33 22.93 -34.12 -12.92
CA VAL A 33 21.66 -34.00 -12.24
C VAL A 33 21.92 -33.37 -10.89
N ALA A 34 21.84 -32.06 -10.81
CA ALA A 34 21.78 -31.35 -9.52
C ALA A 34 20.37 -31.58 -8.92
N PRO A 35 20.26 -31.89 -7.63
CA PRO A 35 18.96 -31.92 -6.97
C PRO A 35 18.33 -30.54 -7.13
N SER A 36 17.11 -30.48 -7.64
CA SER A 36 16.29 -29.28 -7.68
C SER A 36 16.05 -28.84 -6.23
N ILE A 37 16.87 -27.89 -5.78
CA ILE A 37 16.56 -27.12 -4.58
C ILE A 37 15.26 -26.39 -4.94
N SER A 38 14.17 -26.75 -4.28
CA SER A 38 12.91 -26.02 -4.34
C SER A 38 13.21 -24.56 -4.04
N GLN A 39 13.23 -23.75 -5.08
CA GLN A 39 13.34 -22.30 -4.96
C GLN A 39 12.08 -21.84 -4.24
N ALA A 40 12.20 -21.39 -3.00
CA ALA A 40 11.11 -20.66 -2.37
C ALA A 40 10.81 -19.44 -3.26
N ASP A 41 9.72 -19.50 -4.02
CA ASP A 41 9.29 -18.40 -4.88
C ASP A 41 9.01 -17.18 -3.99
N ASN A 42 9.51 -16.03 -4.38
CA ASN A 42 9.15 -14.77 -3.72
C ASN A 42 7.63 -14.63 -3.76
N ALA A 43 7.03 -14.19 -2.66
CA ALA A 43 5.61 -13.87 -2.64
C ALA A 43 5.29 -12.87 -3.78
N PRO A 44 4.19 -13.06 -4.52
CA PRO A 44 3.84 -12.19 -5.63
C PRO A 44 3.67 -10.75 -5.14
N ARG A 45 4.01 -9.77 -5.98
CA ARG A 45 3.71 -8.37 -5.69
C ARG A 45 2.21 -8.17 -5.69
N LYS A 46 1.64 -7.59 -4.65
CA LYS A 46 0.21 -7.26 -4.62
C LYS A 46 -0.08 -6.10 -5.58
N ILE A 47 -0.54 -6.42 -6.78
CA ILE A 47 -0.81 -5.45 -7.87
C ILE A 47 -2.29 -5.30 -8.20
N MET A 48 -3.17 -6.08 -7.55
CA MET A 48 -4.60 -6.00 -7.80
C MET A 48 -5.34 -5.19 -6.76
N THR A 49 -6.33 -4.49 -7.26
CA THR A 49 -7.44 -3.89 -6.53
C THR A 49 -8.71 -4.16 -7.32
N GLY A 50 -9.89 -3.93 -6.77
CA GLY A 50 -11.11 -4.09 -7.55
C GLY A 50 -12.37 -3.87 -6.73
N TRP A 51 -13.49 -3.79 -7.43
CA TRP A 51 -14.79 -3.54 -6.84
C TRP A 51 -15.45 -4.83 -6.36
N VAL A 52 -16.10 -4.72 -5.19
CA VAL A 52 -16.93 -5.74 -4.57
C VAL A 52 -18.37 -5.23 -4.52
N PRO A 53 -19.18 -5.48 -5.57
CA PRO A 53 -20.52 -4.91 -5.66
C PRO A 53 -21.51 -5.55 -4.68
N TYR A 54 -22.42 -4.74 -4.16
CA TYR A 54 -23.48 -5.19 -3.24
C TYR A 54 -24.36 -6.30 -3.82
N TYR A 55 -24.53 -6.33 -5.15
CA TYR A 55 -25.39 -7.31 -5.84
C TYR A 55 -24.69 -8.62 -6.21
N SER A 56 -23.39 -8.74 -6.06
CA SER A 56 -22.59 -9.94 -6.41
C SER A 56 -21.74 -10.47 -5.26
N MET A 57 -22.10 -10.17 -4.02
CA MET A 57 -21.34 -10.56 -2.82
C MET A 57 -21.01 -12.05 -2.75
N LYS A 58 -21.93 -12.92 -3.20
CA LYS A 58 -21.76 -14.39 -3.18
C LYS A 58 -20.62 -14.90 -4.06
N THR A 59 -20.22 -14.14 -5.07
CA THR A 59 -19.10 -14.49 -5.96
C THR A 59 -17.88 -13.62 -5.72
N ALA A 60 -18.07 -12.31 -5.52
CA ALA A 60 -16.98 -11.35 -5.38
C ALA A 60 -16.18 -11.52 -4.08
N LEU A 61 -16.84 -11.72 -2.93
CA LEU A 61 -16.14 -11.85 -1.65
C LEU A 61 -15.27 -13.13 -1.56
N PRO A 62 -15.78 -14.33 -1.90
CA PRO A 62 -14.94 -15.52 -1.94
C PRO A 62 -13.76 -15.40 -2.89
N ASP A 63 -13.94 -14.79 -4.06
CA ASP A 63 -12.86 -14.58 -5.02
C ASP A 63 -11.76 -13.68 -4.46
N VAL A 64 -12.13 -12.58 -3.81
CA VAL A 64 -11.18 -11.71 -3.11
C VAL A 64 -10.41 -12.49 -2.05
N LEU A 65 -11.09 -13.25 -1.19
CA LEU A 65 -10.45 -13.98 -0.09
C LEU A 65 -9.53 -15.11 -0.57
N ASN A 66 -9.83 -15.70 -1.72
CA ASN A 66 -8.98 -16.72 -2.34
C ASN A 66 -7.73 -16.17 -3.03
N ASN A 67 -7.67 -14.85 -3.28
CA ASN A 67 -6.59 -14.19 -4.03
C ASN A 67 -5.91 -13.05 -3.25
N ILE A 68 -5.88 -13.14 -1.92
CA ILE A 68 -5.26 -12.11 -1.04
C ILE A 68 -3.75 -11.95 -1.25
N ASP A 69 -3.11 -12.92 -1.88
CA ASP A 69 -1.70 -12.84 -2.30
C ASP A 69 -1.47 -11.81 -3.42
N LEU A 70 -2.50 -11.54 -4.23
CA LEU A 70 -2.48 -10.56 -5.32
C LEU A 70 -3.14 -9.24 -4.95
N ILE A 71 -4.13 -9.29 -4.05
CA ILE A 71 -5.01 -8.17 -3.74
C ILE A 71 -4.49 -7.42 -2.51
N LYS A 72 -4.39 -6.09 -2.61
CA LYS A 72 -3.98 -5.23 -1.49
C LYS A 72 -5.12 -4.38 -0.96
N GLU A 73 -6.16 -4.18 -1.78
CA GLU A 73 -7.20 -3.21 -1.52
C GLU A 73 -8.48 -3.55 -2.25
N VAL A 74 -9.60 -3.30 -1.62
CA VAL A 74 -10.94 -3.54 -2.18
C VAL A 74 -11.80 -2.29 -2.09
N MET A 75 -12.67 -2.13 -3.08
CA MET A 75 -13.64 -1.07 -3.17
C MET A 75 -15.05 -1.66 -3.08
N PRO A 76 -15.64 -1.76 -1.85
CA PRO A 76 -17.05 -2.09 -1.71
C PRO A 76 -17.92 -1.08 -2.48
N PHE A 77 -18.58 -1.55 -3.55
CA PHE A 77 -19.46 -0.72 -4.37
C PHE A 77 -20.86 -0.70 -3.76
N TRP A 78 -20.97 -0.04 -2.59
CA TRP A 78 -22.11 -0.19 -1.70
C TRP A 78 -22.86 1.10 -1.40
N TYR A 79 -22.40 2.25 -1.90
CA TYR A 79 -22.97 3.55 -1.55
C TYR A 79 -23.26 4.39 -2.78
N THR A 80 -24.26 5.27 -2.65
CA THR A 80 -24.57 6.26 -3.67
C THR A 80 -24.98 7.58 -3.04
N LEU A 81 -24.53 8.69 -3.63
CA LEU A 81 -24.98 10.02 -3.25
C LEU A 81 -26.40 10.26 -3.80
N LYS A 82 -27.31 10.69 -2.96
CA LYS A 82 -28.68 11.04 -3.29
C LYS A 82 -28.99 12.46 -2.86
N PHE A 83 -30.01 13.05 -3.47
CA PHE A 83 -30.52 14.36 -3.11
C PHE A 83 -32.01 14.30 -2.81
N ASN A 84 -32.40 14.79 -1.62
CA ASN A 84 -33.81 14.92 -1.26
C ASN A 84 -34.33 16.31 -1.67
N GLY A 85 -35.13 16.37 -2.73
CA GLY A 85 -35.70 17.62 -3.24
C GLY A 85 -36.63 18.34 -2.26
N LYS A 86 -37.18 17.65 -1.24
CA LYS A 86 -38.06 18.25 -0.22
C LYS A 86 -37.24 18.92 0.90
N THR A 87 -36.28 18.22 1.47
CA THR A 87 -35.41 18.76 2.54
C THR A 87 -34.25 19.59 2.01
N LYS A 88 -33.99 19.55 0.70
CA LYS A 88 -32.84 20.18 0.04
C LYS A 88 -31.49 19.71 0.53
N GLU A 89 -31.40 18.46 0.98
CA GLU A 89 -30.21 17.86 1.54
C GLU A 89 -29.66 16.74 0.65
N ALA A 90 -28.35 16.70 0.49
CA ALA A 90 -27.64 15.57 -0.06
C ALA A 90 -27.28 14.58 1.05
N TYR A 91 -27.41 13.29 0.80
CA TYR A 91 -27.12 12.23 1.73
C TYR A 91 -26.50 11.01 1.02
N VAL A 92 -25.72 10.21 1.75
CA VAL A 92 -25.19 8.95 1.25
C VAL A 92 -26.17 7.84 1.58
N ALA A 93 -26.67 7.17 0.54
CA ALA A 93 -27.57 6.03 0.68
C ALA A 93 -26.77 4.70 0.66
N ASP A 94 -27.17 3.80 1.54
CA ASP A 94 -26.65 2.43 1.58
C ASP A 94 -27.37 1.55 0.55
N LEU A 95 -26.62 0.91 -0.32
CA LEU A 95 -27.11 -0.05 -1.33
C LEU A 95 -26.91 -1.49 -0.87
N TYR A 96 -26.02 -1.73 0.12
CA TYR A 96 -25.68 -3.07 0.58
C TYR A 96 -26.81 -3.70 1.40
N ALA A 97 -27.27 -3.03 2.45
CA ALA A 97 -28.24 -3.60 3.37
C ALA A 97 -29.58 -3.98 2.69
N PRO A 98 -30.17 -3.16 1.79
CA PRO A 98 -31.37 -3.56 1.06
C PRO A 98 -31.18 -4.78 0.15
N ALA A 99 -29.98 -4.96 -0.43
CA ALA A 99 -29.67 -6.07 -1.31
C ALA A 99 -29.26 -7.35 -0.56
N ASN A 100 -28.80 -7.24 0.68
CA ASN A 100 -28.30 -8.34 1.50
C ASN A 100 -28.97 -8.35 2.90
N PRO A 101 -30.28 -8.42 3.01
CA PRO A 101 -30.99 -8.21 4.28
C PRO A 101 -30.66 -9.27 5.34
N SER A 102 -30.13 -10.43 4.94
CA SER A 102 -29.77 -11.53 5.84
C SER A 102 -28.30 -11.52 6.28
N VAL A 103 -27.47 -10.60 5.74
CA VAL A 103 -26.03 -10.55 6.01
C VAL A 103 -25.66 -9.15 6.50
N PRO A 104 -25.42 -8.95 7.79
CA PRO A 104 -24.99 -7.65 8.31
C PRO A 104 -23.70 -7.18 7.64
N ILE A 105 -23.60 -5.89 7.37
CA ILE A 105 -22.42 -5.27 6.71
C ILE A 105 -21.11 -5.54 7.48
N SER A 106 -21.18 -5.72 8.80
CA SER A 106 -20.05 -6.05 9.66
C SER A 106 -19.38 -7.38 9.31
N GLU A 107 -20.13 -8.33 8.77
CA GLU A 107 -19.62 -9.67 8.44
C GLU A 107 -18.60 -9.60 7.28
N PRO A 108 -18.94 -9.12 6.06
CA PRO A 108 -17.96 -9.00 5.00
C PRO A 108 -16.83 -8.01 5.32
N LEU A 109 -17.09 -6.93 6.07
CA LEU A 109 -16.04 -6.01 6.51
C LEU A 109 -15.02 -6.70 7.42
N THR A 110 -15.49 -7.54 8.35
CA THR A 110 -14.62 -8.31 9.24
C THR A 110 -13.79 -9.32 8.44
N ALA A 111 -14.39 -10.03 7.49
CA ALA A 111 -13.67 -10.97 6.64
C ALA A 111 -12.54 -10.29 5.85
N MET A 112 -12.83 -9.15 5.22
CA MET A 112 -11.84 -8.38 4.46
C MET A 112 -10.73 -7.80 5.37
N ARG A 113 -11.06 -7.31 6.56
CA ARG A 113 -10.06 -6.83 7.54
C ARG A 113 -9.15 -7.93 8.05
N ASN A 114 -9.73 -9.09 8.39
CA ASN A 114 -8.94 -10.26 8.83
C ASN A 114 -7.99 -10.76 7.74
N ALA A 115 -8.35 -10.55 6.47
CA ALA A 115 -7.47 -10.82 5.32
C ALA A 115 -6.38 -9.75 5.10
N GLY A 116 -6.33 -8.71 5.94
CA GLY A 116 -5.33 -7.63 5.84
C GLY A 116 -5.54 -6.69 4.65
N LEU A 117 -6.77 -6.59 4.14
CA LEU A 117 -7.10 -5.74 3.00
C LEU A 117 -7.40 -4.31 3.46
N SER A 118 -6.94 -3.33 2.68
CA SER A 118 -7.40 -1.94 2.80
C SER A 118 -8.80 -1.82 2.19
N ILE A 119 -9.73 -1.17 2.90
CA ILE A 119 -11.13 -1.05 2.51
C ILE A 119 -11.47 0.40 2.21
N ILE A 120 -11.63 0.71 0.92
CA ILE A 120 -11.92 2.05 0.40
C ILE A 120 -13.23 1.99 -0.40
N PRO A 121 -14.41 2.05 0.26
CA PRO A 121 -15.67 1.87 -0.42
C PRO A 121 -15.94 2.96 -1.46
N THR A 122 -16.67 2.59 -2.50
CA THR A 122 -17.06 3.49 -3.58
C THR A 122 -18.41 4.13 -3.30
N ILE A 123 -18.49 5.43 -3.55
CA ILE A 123 -19.72 6.20 -3.64
C ILE A 123 -19.95 6.59 -5.09
N THR A 124 -21.11 6.22 -5.64
CA THR A 124 -21.55 6.67 -6.97
C THR A 124 -22.36 7.96 -6.89
N ASP A 125 -22.54 8.63 -8.03
CA ASP A 125 -23.49 9.72 -8.18
C ASP A 125 -24.87 9.17 -8.61
N GLY A 126 -25.77 9.09 -7.66
CA GLY A 126 -27.17 8.70 -7.90
C GLY A 126 -28.14 9.88 -7.87
N THR A 127 -27.66 11.10 -8.13
CA THR A 127 -28.50 12.30 -8.25
C THR A 127 -29.08 12.42 -9.66
N ASP A 128 -30.12 13.27 -9.82
CA ASP A 128 -30.66 13.57 -11.12
C ASP A 128 -29.73 14.47 -11.93
N LYS A 129 -30.02 14.56 -13.24
CA LYS A 129 -29.30 15.42 -14.20
C LYS A 129 -29.11 16.85 -13.66
N LEU A 130 -27.85 17.35 -13.71
CA LEU A 130 -27.41 18.68 -13.29
C LEU A 130 -27.51 18.96 -11.78
N VAL A 131 -28.05 18.05 -10.98
CA VAL A 131 -28.23 18.24 -9.54
C VAL A 131 -26.88 18.27 -8.83
N LEU A 132 -25.98 17.30 -9.09
CA LEU A 132 -24.66 17.30 -8.48
C LEU A 132 -23.87 18.57 -8.80
N ALA A 133 -23.82 18.98 -10.07
CA ALA A 133 -23.14 20.22 -10.47
C ALA A 133 -23.69 21.46 -9.73
N GLY A 134 -25.01 21.51 -9.52
CA GLY A 134 -25.68 22.56 -8.74
C GLY A 134 -25.28 22.55 -7.26
N LEU A 135 -25.21 21.38 -6.64
CA LEU A 135 -24.77 21.19 -5.25
C LEU A 135 -23.31 21.59 -5.06
N LEU A 136 -22.43 21.17 -5.98
CA LEU A 136 -21.00 21.48 -5.92
C LEU A 136 -20.71 22.99 -6.12
N LYS A 137 -21.58 23.70 -6.83
CA LYS A 137 -21.49 25.15 -7.02
C LYS A 137 -21.72 25.93 -5.72
N ASN A 138 -22.56 25.41 -4.83
CA ASN A 138 -22.87 26.04 -3.55
C ASN A 138 -21.86 25.54 -2.48
N PRO A 139 -21.03 26.40 -1.86
CA PRO A 139 -20.07 25.99 -0.86
C PRO A 139 -20.70 25.24 0.34
N THR A 140 -21.86 25.74 0.84
CA THR A 140 -22.56 25.10 1.96
C THR A 140 -23.00 23.67 1.61
N SER A 141 -23.64 23.48 0.46
CA SER A 141 -24.07 22.15 -0.01
C SER A 141 -22.89 21.24 -0.26
N ARG A 142 -21.78 21.75 -0.80
CA ARG A 142 -20.55 21.01 -1.02
C ARG A 142 -19.95 20.51 0.30
N THR A 143 -19.85 21.40 1.31
CA THR A 143 -19.39 21.01 2.67
C THR A 143 -20.34 20.01 3.32
N GLN A 144 -21.65 20.08 3.11
CA GLN A 144 -22.59 19.05 3.60
C GLN A 144 -22.28 17.68 3.00
N ILE A 145 -22.00 17.60 1.68
CA ILE A 145 -21.60 16.34 1.03
C ILE A 145 -20.30 15.81 1.65
N VAL A 146 -19.30 16.67 1.82
CA VAL A 146 -18.03 16.30 2.47
C VAL A 146 -18.27 15.71 3.87
N ASN A 147 -19.10 16.38 4.68
CA ASN A 147 -19.43 15.92 6.03
C ASN A 147 -20.17 14.57 6.03
N ALA A 148 -21.09 14.36 5.10
CA ALA A 148 -21.81 13.09 4.95
C ALA A 148 -20.84 11.94 4.60
N ILE A 149 -19.89 12.17 3.71
CA ILE A 149 -18.84 11.20 3.34
C ILE A 149 -17.90 10.94 4.53
N MET A 150 -17.46 11.98 5.23
CA MET A 150 -16.59 11.83 6.41
C MET A 150 -17.28 11.05 7.53
N ASN A 151 -18.58 11.30 7.75
CA ASN A 151 -19.37 10.52 8.73
C ASN A 151 -19.41 9.03 8.36
N LEU A 152 -19.65 8.71 7.08
CA LEU A 152 -19.61 7.32 6.60
C LEU A 152 -18.25 6.66 6.86
N VAL A 153 -17.15 7.35 6.54
CA VAL A 153 -15.78 6.84 6.71
C VAL A 153 -15.48 6.57 8.20
N ARG A 154 -15.84 7.49 9.08
CA ARG A 154 -15.63 7.36 10.53
C ARG A 154 -16.47 6.25 11.15
N THR A 155 -17.78 6.22 10.85
CA THR A 155 -18.73 5.27 11.43
C THR A 155 -18.33 3.83 11.15
N ASN A 156 -17.83 3.55 9.95
CA ASN A 156 -17.41 2.21 9.54
C ASN A 156 -15.90 1.98 9.66
N ASN A 157 -15.14 2.95 10.14
CA ASN A 157 -13.68 2.91 10.21
C ASN A 157 -13.03 2.46 8.88
N TYR A 158 -13.46 3.07 7.78
CA TYR A 158 -12.86 2.81 6.47
C TYR A 158 -11.48 3.44 6.34
N ASP A 159 -10.63 2.89 5.46
CA ASP A 159 -9.28 3.41 5.20
C ASP A 159 -9.31 4.64 4.29
N GLY A 160 -10.42 4.92 3.66
CA GLY A 160 -10.65 6.04 2.76
C GLY A 160 -11.98 5.94 2.07
N ILE A 161 -12.10 6.67 0.97
CA ILE A 161 -13.28 6.65 0.08
C ILE A 161 -12.84 6.66 -1.39
N ASP A 162 -13.61 6.02 -2.26
CA ASP A 162 -13.48 6.06 -3.71
C ASP A 162 -14.68 6.79 -4.32
N LEU A 163 -14.43 7.80 -5.13
CA LEU A 163 -15.48 8.57 -5.82
C LEU A 163 -15.63 8.05 -7.24
N ASP A 164 -16.79 7.49 -7.55
CA ASP A 164 -17.22 7.08 -8.89
C ASP A 164 -18.41 7.91 -9.35
N PHE A 165 -18.17 9.22 -9.50
CA PHE A 165 -19.19 10.19 -9.89
C PHE A 165 -19.22 10.34 -11.41
N GLU A 166 -20.18 9.68 -12.05
CA GLU A 166 -20.29 9.64 -13.51
C GLU A 166 -21.41 10.53 -14.07
N GLY A 167 -22.36 10.99 -13.26
CA GLY A 167 -23.53 11.74 -13.70
C GLY A 167 -23.16 12.98 -14.52
N PHE A 168 -22.22 13.80 -14.03
CA PHE A 168 -21.79 15.00 -14.72
C PHE A 168 -21.00 14.73 -16.01
N ALA A 169 -20.39 13.54 -16.14
CA ALA A 169 -19.67 13.16 -17.34
C ALA A 169 -20.58 12.60 -18.44
N PHE A 170 -21.55 11.76 -18.08
CA PHE A 170 -22.38 11.03 -19.03
C PHE A 170 -23.82 11.58 -19.16
N VAL A 171 -24.45 11.97 -18.04
CA VAL A 171 -25.86 12.35 -18.00
C VAL A 171 -26.06 13.83 -18.29
N ASP A 172 -25.20 14.70 -17.72
CA ASP A 172 -25.30 16.15 -17.91
C ASP A 172 -24.89 16.59 -19.32
N GLY A 173 -24.03 15.80 -19.97
CA GLY A 173 -23.54 16.03 -21.33
C GLY A 173 -22.31 16.95 -21.39
N ASN A 174 -21.52 16.78 -22.45
CA ASN A 174 -20.22 17.43 -22.63
C ASN A 174 -20.26 18.96 -22.72
N GLY A 175 -21.43 19.55 -23.04
CA GLY A 175 -21.62 21.01 -23.04
C GLY A 175 -21.45 21.65 -21.64
N THR A 176 -21.58 20.88 -20.57
CA THR A 176 -21.46 21.36 -19.19
C THR A 176 -20.02 21.22 -18.63
N TRP A 177 -19.16 20.46 -19.27
CA TRP A 177 -17.86 20.04 -18.70
C TRP A 177 -16.94 21.20 -18.33
N THR A 178 -16.87 22.24 -19.14
CA THR A 178 -16.04 23.43 -18.87
C THR A 178 -16.49 24.16 -17.61
N SER A 179 -17.79 24.24 -17.35
CA SER A 179 -18.34 24.89 -16.15
C SER A 179 -18.32 23.98 -14.93
N THR A 180 -18.42 22.66 -15.10
CA THR A 180 -18.46 21.67 -14.01
C THR A 180 -17.06 21.32 -13.49
N ALA A 181 -16.04 21.26 -14.36
CA ALA A 181 -14.68 20.89 -13.96
C ALA A 181 -14.12 21.68 -12.75
N PRO A 182 -14.22 23.04 -12.69
CA PRO A 182 -13.73 23.77 -11.51
C PRO A 182 -14.52 23.46 -10.23
N LEU A 183 -15.81 23.13 -10.33
CA LEU A 183 -16.65 22.74 -9.19
C LEU A 183 -16.23 21.37 -8.65
N TRP A 184 -15.99 20.43 -9.54
CA TRP A 184 -15.43 19.13 -9.21
C TRP A 184 -14.07 19.25 -8.52
N VAL A 185 -13.15 20.06 -9.06
CA VAL A 185 -11.84 20.32 -8.46
C VAL A 185 -11.96 20.90 -7.05
N ALA A 186 -12.87 21.85 -6.83
CA ALA A 186 -13.10 22.43 -5.51
C ALA A 186 -13.60 21.38 -4.51
N PHE A 187 -14.52 20.51 -4.91
CA PHE A 187 -15.03 19.41 -4.08
C PHE A 187 -13.95 18.41 -3.73
N VAL A 188 -13.19 17.93 -4.71
CA VAL A 188 -12.09 16.97 -4.49
C VAL A 188 -11.06 17.54 -3.51
N LYS A 189 -10.69 18.81 -3.63
CA LYS A 189 -9.75 19.46 -2.71
C LYS A 189 -10.28 19.57 -1.29
N GLU A 190 -11.55 19.94 -1.13
CA GLU A 190 -12.20 20.05 0.19
C GLU A 190 -12.29 18.69 0.87
N LEU A 191 -12.75 17.66 0.16
CA LEU A 191 -12.82 16.28 0.67
C LEU A 191 -11.45 15.72 0.99
N SER A 192 -10.45 15.95 0.14
CA SER A 192 -9.06 15.55 0.36
C SER A 192 -8.51 16.14 1.67
N THR A 193 -8.74 17.44 1.90
CA THR A 193 -8.29 18.10 3.13
C THR A 193 -8.90 17.45 4.37
N ALA A 194 -10.20 17.13 4.33
CA ALA A 194 -10.89 16.50 5.44
C ALA A 194 -10.38 15.06 5.70
N LEU A 195 -10.23 14.25 4.65
CA LEU A 195 -9.74 12.87 4.74
C LEU A 195 -8.29 12.82 5.23
N HIS A 196 -7.40 13.61 4.65
CA HIS A 196 -5.98 13.63 5.00
C HIS A 196 -5.72 14.11 6.44
N ALA A 197 -6.55 15.02 6.97
CA ALA A 197 -6.48 15.42 8.39
C ALA A 197 -6.68 14.21 9.33
N GLU A 198 -7.39 13.18 8.91
CA GLU A 198 -7.62 11.94 9.63
C GLU A 198 -6.79 10.74 9.10
N LYS A 199 -5.80 11.01 8.25
CA LYS A 199 -4.95 9.98 7.62
C LYS A 199 -5.74 8.96 6.80
N LYS A 200 -6.87 9.38 6.20
CA LYS A 200 -7.71 8.57 5.32
C LYS A 200 -7.41 8.90 3.85
N LEU A 201 -7.57 7.90 2.98
CA LEU A 201 -7.22 7.99 1.56
C LEU A 201 -8.38 8.52 0.72
N LEU A 202 -8.06 9.29 -0.33
CA LEU A 202 -8.99 9.67 -1.38
C LEU A 202 -8.63 8.98 -2.69
N SER A 203 -9.50 8.10 -3.16
CA SER A 203 -9.47 7.49 -4.49
C SER A 203 -10.51 8.14 -5.40
N VAL A 204 -10.20 8.24 -6.68
CA VAL A 204 -11.14 8.72 -7.70
C VAL A 204 -11.13 7.75 -8.86
N SER A 205 -12.31 7.23 -9.19
CA SER A 205 -12.56 6.37 -10.35
C SER A 205 -13.14 7.21 -11.48
N THR A 206 -12.54 7.14 -12.66
CA THR A 206 -12.95 8.00 -13.78
C THR A 206 -12.86 7.27 -15.12
N PRO A 207 -13.68 7.62 -16.10
CA PRO A 207 -13.39 7.36 -17.51
C PRO A 207 -12.02 7.94 -17.90
N TYR A 208 -11.54 7.51 -19.05
CA TYR A 208 -10.25 7.94 -19.58
C TYR A 208 -10.19 9.46 -19.87
N VAL A 209 -9.01 10.02 -19.62
CA VAL A 209 -8.62 11.33 -20.13
C VAL A 209 -7.33 11.15 -20.93
N LEU A 210 -7.18 11.84 -22.04
CA LEU A 210 -5.98 11.85 -22.88
C LEU A 210 -5.29 13.20 -22.79
N ASN A 211 -4.08 13.27 -23.36
CA ASN A 211 -3.32 14.50 -23.38
C ASN A 211 -4.16 15.63 -24.04
N PRO A 212 -4.28 16.81 -23.43
CA PRO A 212 -5.04 17.94 -23.99
C PRO A 212 -4.59 18.40 -25.38
N LYS A 213 -3.37 18.03 -25.79
CA LYS A 213 -2.84 18.28 -27.14
C LYS A 213 -3.35 17.27 -28.18
N ASP A 214 -3.94 16.15 -27.74
CA ASP A 214 -4.50 15.15 -28.64
C ASP A 214 -5.83 15.65 -29.24
N ALA A 215 -6.19 15.15 -30.42
CA ALA A 215 -7.46 15.46 -31.06
C ALA A 215 -8.66 14.97 -30.21
N GLN A 216 -8.51 13.83 -29.54
CA GLN A 216 -9.47 13.31 -28.57
C GLN A 216 -8.96 13.56 -27.16
N LYS A 217 -9.71 14.31 -26.37
CA LYS A 217 -9.32 14.69 -24.99
C LYS A 217 -9.89 13.76 -23.92
N GLY A 218 -10.83 12.87 -24.31
CA GLY A 218 -11.57 12.05 -23.35
C GLY A 218 -12.47 12.91 -22.44
N TYR A 219 -12.69 12.44 -21.23
CA TYR A 219 -13.60 13.06 -20.25
C TYR A 219 -12.87 14.12 -19.40
N TYR A 220 -12.42 15.19 -20.02
CA TYR A 220 -11.58 16.23 -19.40
C TYR A 220 -12.25 16.98 -18.24
N VAL A 221 -13.56 16.80 -18.03
CA VAL A 221 -14.30 17.33 -16.86
C VAL A 221 -13.70 16.87 -15.52
N TYR A 222 -13.08 15.69 -15.49
CA TYR A 222 -12.41 15.18 -14.28
C TYR A 222 -11.13 15.93 -13.92
N ALA A 223 -10.60 16.77 -14.81
CA ALA A 223 -9.50 17.71 -14.55
C ALA A 223 -8.29 17.07 -13.81
N TRP A 224 -7.84 15.90 -14.26
CA TRP A 224 -6.81 15.10 -13.57
C TRP A 224 -5.60 15.89 -13.09
N ALA A 225 -5.06 16.77 -13.93
CA ALA A 225 -3.90 17.60 -13.57
C ALA A 225 -4.19 18.52 -12.37
N ALA A 226 -5.42 19.04 -12.25
CA ALA A 226 -5.81 19.94 -11.17
C ALA A 226 -6.10 19.25 -9.83
N ILE A 227 -6.42 17.95 -9.86
CA ILE A 227 -6.67 17.13 -8.66
C ILE A 227 -5.49 16.22 -8.27
N ALA A 228 -4.46 16.10 -9.09
CA ALA A 228 -3.35 15.15 -8.95
C ALA A 228 -2.68 15.18 -7.57
N SER A 229 -2.49 16.37 -6.98
CA SER A 229 -1.91 16.55 -5.65
C SER A 229 -2.88 16.21 -4.51
N SER A 230 -4.19 16.22 -4.78
CA SER A 230 -5.24 16.04 -3.78
C SER A 230 -5.71 14.60 -3.63
N ILE A 231 -5.45 13.75 -4.63
CA ILE A 231 -5.88 12.35 -4.60
C ILE A 231 -4.70 11.42 -4.30
N ASP A 232 -4.99 10.28 -3.69
CA ASP A 232 -4.01 9.23 -3.42
C ASP A 232 -4.02 8.17 -4.51
N LYS A 233 -5.16 7.98 -5.16
CA LYS A 233 -5.35 6.97 -6.22
C LYS A 233 -6.23 7.50 -7.34
N LEU A 234 -5.79 7.24 -8.56
CA LEU A 234 -6.57 7.43 -9.79
C LEU A 234 -6.83 6.06 -10.40
N ARG A 235 -8.09 5.62 -10.44
CA ARG A 235 -8.53 4.39 -11.07
C ARG A 235 -9.15 4.71 -12.41
N ILE A 236 -8.49 4.32 -13.46
CA ILE A 236 -8.92 4.67 -14.81
C ILE A 236 -9.75 3.53 -15.36
N MET A 237 -11.00 3.79 -15.70
CA MET A 237 -11.89 2.86 -16.39
C MET A 237 -11.42 2.67 -17.84
N THR A 238 -10.37 1.86 -18.04
CA THR A 238 -9.79 1.56 -19.34
C THR A 238 -10.56 0.43 -20.06
N TYR A 239 -11.87 0.56 -20.01
CA TYR A 239 -12.86 -0.28 -20.68
C TYR A 239 -14.01 0.60 -21.25
N ASP A 240 -14.98 -0.02 -21.91
CA ASP A 240 -16.07 0.70 -22.61
C ASP A 240 -15.58 1.66 -23.72
N TYR A 241 -14.44 1.30 -24.34
CA TYR A 241 -13.97 2.02 -25.54
C TYR A 241 -14.98 1.93 -26.68
N SER A 242 -15.54 0.72 -26.90
CA SER A 242 -16.63 0.48 -27.86
C SER A 242 -17.93 0.21 -27.12
N VAL A 243 -18.88 1.15 -27.15
CA VAL A 243 -20.21 1.01 -26.55
C VAL A 243 -21.30 0.99 -27.63
N ALA A 244 -21.34 2.03 -28.45
CA ALA A 244 -22.37 2.19 -29.49
C ALA A 244 -22.04 1.42 -30.78
N LYS A 245 -20.80 1.07 -31.02
CA LYS A 245 -20.32 0.35 -32.21
C LYS A 245 -19.58 -0.90 -31.80
N VAL A 246 -19.64 -1.92 -32.67
CA VAL A 246 -18.88 -3.16 -32.48
C VAL A 246 -17.39 -2.88 -32.43
N GLY A 247 -16.70 -3.48 -31.45
CA GLY A 247 -15.25 -3.34 -31.31
C GLY A 247 -14.74 -3.75 -29.92
N PRO A 248 -13.44 -3.62 -29.67
CA PRO A 248 -12.82 -4.01 -28.42
C PRO A 248 -13.30 -3.18 -27.25
N LEU A 249 -13.30 -3.75 -26.05
CA LEU A 249 -13.73 -3.07 -24.82
C LEU A 249 -12.73 -2.04 -24.35
N GLY A 250 -11.43 -2.31 -24.48
CA GLY A 250 -10.35 -1.44 -24.02
C GLY A 250 -9.04 -1.78 -24.70
N PRO A 251 -8.84 -1.35 -25.98
CA PRO A 251 -7.60 -1.64 -26.72
C PRO A 251 -6.35 -1.34 -25.90
N ILE A 252 -5.39 -2.28 -25.86
CA ILE A 252 -4.19 -2.12 -25.05
C ILE A 252 -3.42 -0.83 -25.35
N THR A 253 -3.32 -0.44 -26.61
CA THR A 253 -2.63 0.79 -27.03
C THR A 253 -3.34 2.05 -26.55
N TRP A 254 -4.66 2.02 -26.48
CA TRP A 254 -5.45 3.12 -25.92
C TRP A 254 -5.34 3.19 -24.40
N ALA A 255 -5.42 2.06 -23.70
CA ALA A 255 -5.20 1.99 -22.25
C ALA A 255 -3.81 2.52 -21.89
N GLU A 256 -2.78 2.13 -22.65
CA GLU A 256 -1.40 2.57 -22.46
C GLU A 256 -1.23 4.09 -22.67
N ARG A 257 -1.84 4.68 -23.70
CA ARG A 257 -1.83 6.14 -23.91
C ARG A 257 -2.46 6.89 -22.72
N THR A 258 -3.52 6.35 -22.17
CA THR A 258 -4.19 6.92 -21.00
C THR A 258 -3.28 6.89 -19.77
N VAL A 259 -2.57 5.77 -19.54
CA VAL A 259 -1.55 5.64 -18.49
C VAL A 259 -0.43 6.65 -18.69
N GLN A 260 0.11 6.77 -19.91
CA GLN A 260 1.20 7.70 -20.23
C GLN A 260 0.82 9.15 -19.90
N TYR A 261 -0.41 9.55 -20.19
CA TYR A 261 -0.89 10.87 -19.80
C TYR A 261 -1.00 10.99 -18.26
N ALA A 262 -1.61 10.04 -17.58
CA ALA A 262 -1.77 10.07 -16.13
C ALA A 262 -0.42 10.21 -15.41
N ILE A 263 0.58 9.39 -15.78
CA ILE A 263 1.91 9.43 -15.14
C ILE A 263 2.74 10.68 -15.52
N SER A 264 2.35 11.40 -16.56
CA SER A 264 2.98 12.68 -16.89
C SER A 264 2.58 13.84 -15.97
N ILE A 265 1.49 13.66 -15.20
CA ILE A 265 0.90 14.70 -14.34
C ILE A 265 0.82 14.31 -12.88
N MET A 266 1.05 13.04 -12.54
CA MET A 266 1.07 12.57 -11.15
C MET A 266 2.04 11.40 -10.96
N PRO A 267 2.45 11.09 -9.70
CA PRO A 267 3.27 9.92 -9.42
C PRO A 267 2.64 8.62 -9.94
N ALA A 268 3.41 7.81 -10.65
CA ALA A 268 2.92 6.57 -11.26
C ALA A 268 2.27 5.61 -10.23
N SER A 269 2.77 5.59 -9.00
CA SER A 269 2.22 4.77 -7.92
C SER A 269 0.75 5.07 -7.56
N LYS A 270 0.23 6.25 -7.95
CA LYS A 270 -1.18 6.62 -7.76
C LYS A 270 -2.10 6.09 -8.88
N VAL A 271 -1.57 5.63 -10.01
CA VAL A 271 -2.32 5.28 -11.22
C VAL A 271 -2.65 3.79 -11.24
N PHE A 272 -3.92 3.45 -11.51
CA PHE A 272 -4.42 2.08 -11.64
C PHE A 272 -5.16 1.91 -12.96
N VAL A 273 -4.91 0.80 -13.66
CA VAL A 273 -5.53 0.46 -14.95
C VAL A 273 -6.74 -0.43 -14.73
N GLY A 274 -7.89 -0.03 -15.22
CA GLY A 274 -9.13 -0.81 -15.16
C GLY A 274 -9.09 -2.01 -16.09
N VAL A 275 -9.56 -3.16 -15.59
CA VAL A 275 -9.77 -4.39 -16.37
C VAL A 275 -11.22 -4.85 -16.21
N PRO A 276 -11.95 -5.09 -17.32
CA PRO A 276 -13.34 -5.54 -17.26
C PRO A 276 -13.43 -7.06 -17.05
N GLY A 277 -14.25 -7.49 -16.09
CA GLY A 277 -14.66 -8.89 -15.91
C GLY A 277 -15.87 -9.27 -16.79
N TYR A 278 -16.17 -8.50 -17.81
CA TYR A 278 -17.32 -8.70 -18.69
C TYR A 278 -16.95 -8.54 -20.16
N GLY A 279 -17.85 -9.02 -21.03
CA GLY A 279 -17.83 -8.78 -22.47
C GLY A 279 -19.08 -8.03 -22.94
N ARG A 280 -19.00 -7.48 -24.14
CA ARG A 280 -20.12 -6.88 -24.84
C ARG A 280 -20.41 -7.62 -26.13
N ASP A 281 -21.70 -7.69 -26.50
CA ASP A 281 -22.23 -8.45 -27.61
C ASP A 281 -23.23 -7.59 -28.39
N TRP A 282 -22.93 -7.29 -29.64
CA TRP A 282 -23.70 -6.40 -30.52
C TRP A 282 -24.42 -7.19 -31.61
N VAL A 283 -25.62 -6.72 -31.96
CA VAL A 283 -26.31 -7.14 -33.18
C VAL A 283 -25.69 -6.39 -34.36
N THR A 284 -25.16 -7.13 -35.34
CA THR A 284 -24.51 -6.58 -36.55
C THR A 284 -25.40 -6.62 -37.77
N ALA A 285 -26.27 -7.65 -37.89
CA ALA A 285 -27.25 -7.76 -38.96
C ALA A 285 -28.48 -8.55 -38.47
N VAL A 286 -29.60 -8.38 -39.15
CA VAL A 286 -30.85 -9.13 -38.90
C VAL A 286 -31.47 -9.55 -40.23
N THR A 287 -31.89 -10.80 -40.31
CA THR A 287 -32.69 -11.32 -41.42
C THR A 287 -34.01 -11.87 -40.88
N GLY A 288 -35.10 -11.68 -41.63
CA GLY A 288 -36.45 -12.00 -41.17
C GLY A 288 -37.12 -10.88 -40.37
N ILE A 289 -38.27 -11.19 -39.80
CA ILE A 289 -39.05 -10.26 -38.97
C ILE A 289 -38.98 -10.69 -37.52
N CYS A 290 -38.33 -9.92 -36.67
CA CYS A 290 -38.19 -10.25 -35.27
C CYS A 290 -39.53 -10.19 -34.51
N PRO A 291 -39.70 -11.08 -33.49
CA PRO A 291 -40.85 -10.98 -32.59
C PRO A 291 -41.00 -9.62 -31.95
N ALA A 292 -42.23 -9.16 -31.78
CA ALA A 292 -42.53 -7.80 -31.31
C ALA A 292 -41.88 -7.46 -29.96
N ASN A 293 -41.79 -8.42 -29.05
CA ASN A 293 -41.22 -8.27 -27.69
C ASN A 293 -39.69 -8.04 -27.69
N VAL A 294 -38.98 -8.43 -28.76
CA VAL A 294 -37.53 -8.27 -28.86
C VAL A 294 -37.05 -7.38 -30.00
N ALA A 295 -37.94 -6.99 -30.92
CA ALA A 295 -37.61 -6.27 -32.17
C ALA A 295 -36.77 -4.99 -31.93
N ASN A 296 -37.05 -4.26 -30.87
CA ASN A 296 -36.31 -3.02 -30.56
C ASN A 296 -34.89 -3.29 -30.01
N ALA A 297 -34.69 -4.44 -29.34
CA ALA A 297 -33.39 -4.83 -28.81
C ALA A 297 -32.55 -5.61 -29.84
N ILE A 298 -33.18 -6.19 -30.87
CA ILE A 298 -32.56 -7.04 -31.88
C ILE A 298 -32.52 -6.30 -33.22
N LYS A 299 -31.68 -5.27 -33.27
CA LYS A 299 -31.40 -4.49 -34.48
C LYS A 299 -29.98 -3.90 -34.46
N PRO A 300 -29.34 -3.69 -35.62
CA PRO A 300 -28.06 -2.99 -35.67
C PRO A 300 -28.16 -1.60 -35.00
N GLY A 301 -27.16 -1.25 -34.19
CA GLY A 301 -27.15 0.00 -33.43
C GLY A 301 -27.95 -0.02 -32.13
N ALA A 302 -28.64 -1.10 -31.79
CA ALA A 302 -29.21 -1.29 -30.46
C ALA A 302 -28.11 -1.38 -29.41
N LYS A 303 -28.45 -1.12 -28.14
CA LYS A 303 -27.53 -1.26 -27.00
C LYS A 303 -26.97 -2.68 -26.97
N ALA A 304 -25.64 -2.81 -26.87
CA ALA A 304 -24.99 -4.09 -26.73
C ALA A 304 -25.50 -4.85 -25.48
N ALA A 305 -25.66 -6.15 -25.58
CA ALA A 305 -25.81 -7.00 -24.42
C ALA A 305 -24.45 -7.14 -23.71
N THR A 306 -24.48 -7.39 -22.41
CA THR A 306 -23.29 -7.73 -21.62
C THR A 306 -23.34 -9.18 -21.18
N PHE A 307 -22.19 -9.81 -21.03
CA PHE A 307 -22.04 -11.13 -20.45
C PHE A 307 -20.83 -11.16 -19.54
N VAL A 308 -20.82 -12.08 -18.58
CA VAL A 308 -19.70 -12.22 -17.63
C VAL A 308 -18.54 -12.92 -18.35
N MET A 309 -17.31 -12.49 -18.11
CA MET A 309 -16.10 -13.00 -18.77
C MET A 309 -15.98 -14.53 -18.67
N ARG A 310 -16.21 -15.10 -17.47
CA ARG A 310 -16.14 -16.56 -17.27
C ARG A 310 -17.13 -17.36 -18.11
N ASP A 311 -18.21 -16.73 -18.59
CA ASP A 311 -19.25 -17.40 -19.38
C ASP A 311 -19.00 -17.27 -20.89
N ALA A 312 -17.95 -16.54 -21.31
CA ALA A 312 -17.68 -16.25 -22.72
C ALA A 312 -17.51 -17.48 -23.58
N GLN A 313 -16.75 -18.48 -23.10
CA GLN A 313 -16.52 -19.74 -23.81
C GLN A 313 -17.80 -20.55 -23.95
N ALA A 314 -18.62 -20.62 -22.88
CA ALA A 314 -19.91 -21.31 -22.92
C ALA A 314 -20.89 -20.60 -23.87
N LEU A 315 -20.90 -19.27 -23.90
CA LEU A 315 -21.69 -18.49 -24.85
C LEU A 315 -21.29 -18.80 -26.30
N ALA A 316 -20.01 -18.79 -26.60
CA ALA A 316 -19.50 -19.11 -27.93
C ALA A 316 -19.87 -20.55 -28.32
N ALA A 317 -19.64 -21.53 -27.45
CA ALA A 317 -19.93 -22.95 -27.68
C ALA A 317 -21.43 -23.19 -27.92
N THR A 318 -22.32 -22.48 -27.22
CA THR A 318 -23.78 -22.57 -27.39
C THR A 318 -24.21 -22.32 -28.85
N TYR A 319 -23.47 -21.48 -29.55
CA TYR A 319 -23.77 -21.13 -30.95
C TYR A 319 -22.75 -21.68 -31.95
N GLY A 320 -21.89 -22.63 -31.56
CA GLY A 320 -20.87 -23.21 -32.42
C GLY A 320 -19.79 -22.23 -32.87
N ALA A 321 -19.59 -21.13 -32.15
CA ALA A 321 -18.57 -20.14 -32.46
C ALA A 321 -17.25 -20.48 -31.75
N VAL A 322 -16.13 -20.11 -32.35
CA VAL A 322 -14.79 -20.25 -31.79
C VAL A 322 -14.20 -18.86 -31.53
N PRO A 323 -13.95 -18.48 -30.27
CA PRO A 323 -13.29 -17.21 -29.96
C PRO A 323 -11.87 -17.15 -30.52
N THR A 324 -11.51 -16.00 -31.09
CA THR A 324 -10.18 -15.72 -31.61
C THR A 324 -9.59 -14.51 -30.87
N TYR A 325 -8.28 -14.54 -30.64
CA TYR A 325 -7.56 -13.44 -30.03
C TYR A 325 -7.10 -12.43 -31.06
N ASP A 326 -7.42 -11.17 -30.86
CA ASP A 326 -6.92 -10.07 -31.66
C ASP A 326 -5.67 -9.46 -30.98
N GLU A 327 -4.50 -9.74 -31.57
CA GLU A 327 -3.20 -9.29 -31.06
C GLU A 327 -3.07 -7.76 -31.02
N LYS A 328 -3.73 -7.05 -31.94
CA LYS A 328 -3.67 -5.59 -32.03
C LYS A 328 -4.36 -4.93 -30.83
N PHE A 329 -5.47 -5.50 -30.39
CA PHE A 329 -6.25 -4.94 -29.30
C PHE A 329 -5.97 -5.62 -27.95
N GLY A 330 -5.39 -6.84 -27.97
CA GLY A 330 -5.16 -7.64 -26.78
C GLY A 330 -6.46 -8.15 -26.17
N GLU A 331 -7.42 -8.57 -27.00
CA GLU A 331 -8.76 -9.01 -26.61
C GLU A 331 -9.26 -10.15 -27.46
N MET A 332 -10.26 -10.86 -26.94
CA MET A 332 -10.95 -11.94 -27.62
C MET A 332 -12.17 -11.42 -28.37
N THR A 333 -12.47 -12.02 -29.53
CA THR A 333 -13.69 -11.77 -30.29
C THR A 333 -14.23 -13.05 -30.91
N PHE A 334 -15.55 -13.12 -31.08
CA PHE A 334 -16.21 -14.15 -31.86
C PHE A 334 -17.53 -13.63 -32.44
N SER A 335 -17.96 -14.26 -33.55
CA SER A 335 -19.24 -13.95 -34.17
C SER A 335 -20.12 -15.17 -34.24
N TYR A 336 -21.42 -15.01 -34.12
CA TYR A 336 -22.38 -16.10 -34.13
C TYR A 336 -23.76 -15.64 -34.62
N GLN A 337 -24.64 -16.58 -34.88
CA GLN A 337 -26.02 -16.33 -35.24
C GLN A 337 -26.97 -16.81 -34.14
N LYS A 338 -27.97 -15.99 -33.83
CA LYS A 338 -29.02 -16.35 -32.86
C LYS A 338 -30.40 -16.17 -33.47
N VAL A 339 -31.20 -17.25 -33.41
CA VAL A 339 -32.58 -17.24 -33.88
C VAL A 339 -33.52 -16.82 -32.76
N TYR A 340 -34.47 -15.99 -33.10
CA TYR A 340 -35.53 -15.52 -32.20
C TYR A 340 -36.89 -15.88 -32.80
N ASN A 341 -37.64 -16.74 -32.12
CA ASN A 341 -38.98 -17.15 -32.51
C ASN A 341 -40.02 -16.51 -31.61
N GLY A 342 -41.17 -16.21 -32.16
CA GLY A 342 -42.29 -15.60 -31.43
C GLY A 342 -43.41 -15.12 -32.33
N THR A 343 -44.06 -14.00 -31.94
CA THR A 343 -45.17 -13.43 -32.71
C THR A 343 -44.94 -11.98 -33.06
N THR A 344 -45.47 -11.54 -34.18
CA THR A 344 -45.59 -10.11 -34.55
C THR A 344 -46.53 -9.39 -33.58
N ALA A 345 -46.60 -8.06 -33.68
CA ALA A 345 -47.57 -7.23 -32.93
C ALA A 345 -49.03 -7.59 -33.24
N THR A 346 -49.29 -8.21 -34.40
CA THR A 346 -50.62 -8.70 -34.84
C THR A 346 -50.89 -10.13 -34.47
N GLY A 347 -50.00 -10.82 -33.73
CA GLY A 347 -50.15 -12.18 -33.26
C GLY A 347 -49.75 -13.26 -34.29
N LEU A 348 -49.22 -12.90 -35.46
CA LEU A 348 -48.74 -13.88 -36.45
C LEU A 348 -47.39 -14.47 -36.02
N SER A 349 -47.23 -15.79 -36.22
CA SER A 349 -45.95 -16.49 -35.99
C SER A 349 -44.84 -15.89 -36.85
N THR A 350 -43.67 -15.64 -36.23
CA THR A 350 -42.54 -15.01 -36.92
C THR A 350 -41.21 -15.49 -36.34
N SER A 351 -40.16 -15.32 -37.16
CA SER A 351 -38.79 -15.66 -36.77
C SER A 351 -37.81 -14.69 -37.41
N CYS A 352 -36.75 -14.34 -36.68
CA CYS A 352 -35.62 -13.65 -37.26
C CYS A 352 -34.30 -14.30 -36.77
N THR A 353 -33.26 -14.09 -37.59
CA THR A 353 -31.90 -14.47 -37.24
C THR A 353 -31.05 -13.21 -37.09
N ALA A 354 -30.45 -13.00 -35.93
CA ALA A 354 -29.51 -11.94 -35.70
C ALA A 354 -28.07 -12.45 -35.79
N SER A 355 -27.27 -11.82 -36.64
CA SER A 355 -25.81 -11.95 -36.59
C SER A 355 -25.29 -11.09 -35.45
N ARG A 356 -24.44 -11.65 -34.63
CA ARG A 356 -23.91 -10.98 -33.43
C ARG A 356 -22.40 -11.11 -33.39
N THR A 357 -21.73 -10.12 -32.81
CA THR A 357 -20.29 -10.11 -32.59
C THR A 357 -20.02 -9.69 -31.15
N ALA A 358 -19.25 -10.53 -30.45
CA ALA A 358 -18.84 -10.33 -29.06
C ALA A 358 -17.36 -9.95 -28.98
N TRP A 359 -17.04 -9.11 -27.99
CA TRP A 359 -15.68 -8.76 -27.59
C TRP A 359 -15.54 -8.86 -26.07
N TYR A 360 -14.40 -9.37 -25.60
CA TYR A 360 -14.08 -9.49 -24.16
C TYR A 360 -12.58 -9.64 -23.94
N GLN A 361 -12.12 -9.43 -22.72
CA GLN A 361 -10.77 -9.78 -22.31
C GLN A 361 -10.75 -11.20 -21.74
N ASP A 362 -9.67 -11.94 -22.02
CA ASP A 362 -9.38 -13.24 -21.40
C ASP A 362 -8.22 -13.09 -20.41
N ALA A 363 -7.73 -14.20 -19.85
CA ALA A 363 -6.57 -14.24 -18.97
C ALA A 363 -5.33 -13.58 -19.59
N ARG A 364 -5.11 -13.72 -20.90
CA ARG A 364 -3.99 -13.06 -21.62
C ARG A 364 -4.20 -11.54 -21.68
N GLY A 365 -5.43 -11.13 -21.96
CA GLY A 365 -5.81 -9.73 -21.99
C GLY A 365 -5.58 -9.05 -20.63
N TRP A 366 -5.92 -9.70 -19.53
CA TRP A 366 -5.67 -9.22 -18.18
C TRP A 366 -4.17 -9.18 -17.86
N ALA A 367 -3.41 -10.23 -18.17
CA ALA A 367 -1.96 -10.28 -17.99
C ALA A 367 -1.24 -9.17 -18.76
N LEU A 368 -1.69 -8.88 -19.99
CA LEU A 368 -1.14 -7.80 -20.82
C LEU A 368 -1.31 -6.43 -20.17
N ARG A 369 -2.43 -6.18 -19.51
CA ARG A 369 -2.67 -4.94 -18.76
C ARG A 369 -1.92 -4.92 -17.44
N ALA A 370 -1.80 -6.06 -16.76
CA ALA A 370 -0.96 -6.20 -15.56
C ALA A 370 0.52 -5.93 -15.86
N ALA A 371 1.02 -6.25 -17.05
CA ALA A 371 2.38 -5.94 -17.46
C ALA A 371 2.69 -4.43 -17.52
N LEU A 372 1.68 -3.56 -17.66
CA LEU A 372 1.85 -2.11 -17.55
C LEU A 372 2.33 -1.67 -16.17
N VAL A 373 2.06 -2.50 -15.13
CA VAL A 373 2.52 -2.23 -13.76
C VAL A 373 4.04 -2.18 -13.70
N SER A 374 4.72 -3.12 -14.31
CA SER A 374 6.20 -3.09 -14.36
C SER A 374 6.74 -2.08 -15.36
N LYS A 375 6.09 -1.96 -16.53
CA LYS A 375 6.53 -1.06 -17.60
C LYS A 375 6.54 0.40 -17.16
N TYR A 376 5.55 0.83 -16.41
CA TYR A 376 5.34 2.22 -15.98
C TYR A 376 5.46 2.43 -14.48
N ARG A 377 5.69 1.37 -13.70
CA ARG A 377 5.73 1.39 -12.22
C ARG A 377 4.44 1.98 -11.61
N ILE A 378 3.30 1.76 -12.25
CA ILE A 378 2.01 2.20 -11.77
C ILE A 378 1.58 1.43 -10.52
N GLY A 379 0.59 1.96 -9.80
CA GLY A 379 0.09 1.39 -8.55
C GLY A 379 -0.47 -0.02 -8.67
N GLY A 380 -1.06 -0.37 -9.82
CA GLY A 380 -1.62 -1.68 -10.07
C GLY A 380 -2.69 -1.69 -11.16
N ILE A 381 -3.47 -2.77 -11.18
CA ILE A 381 -4.70 -2.90 -11.97
C ILE A 381 -5.92 -2.88 -11.04
N THR A 382 -7.09 -2.55 -11.59
CA THR A 382 -8.35 -2.52 -10.84
C THR A 382 -9.44 -3.25 -11.61
N ALA A 383 -10.05 -4.27 -11.00
CA ALA A 383 -11.02 -5.14 -11.66
C ALA A 383 -12.47 -4.65 -11.50
N TRP A 384 -13.18 -4.49 -12.59
CA TRP A 384 -14.62 -4.30 -12.62
C TRP A 384 -15.32 -5.59 -13.11
N THR A 385 -15.76 -6.49 -12.24
CA THR A 385 -15.64 -6.58 -10.79
C THR A 385 -15.03 -7.95 -10.42
N PHE A 386 -14.58 -8.09 -9.18
CA PHE A 386 -14.21 -9.42 -8.70
C PHE A 386 -15.35 -10.42 -8.83
N GLY A 387 -15.01 -11.69 -9.10
CA GLY A 387 -15.96 -12.78 -9.29
C GLY A 387 -16.63 -12.82 -10.66
N MET A 388 -16.21 -12.02 -11.63
CA MET A 388 -16.65 -12.06 -13.02
C MET A 388 -15.63 -12.67 -13.98
N GLU A 389 -14.35 -12.68 -13.58
CA GLU A 389 -13.24 -13.18 -14.39
C GLU A 389 -13.30 -14.69 -14.62
N GLU A 390 -12.65 -15.15 -15.67
CA GLU A 390 -12.43 -16.57 -15.89
C GLU A 390 -11.39 -17.14 -14.90
N PRO A 391 -11.42 -18.43 -14.58
CA PRO A 391 -10.55 -19.03 -13.57
C PRO A 391 -9.05 -18.82 -13.81
N LEU A 392 -8.60 -18.74 -15.08
CA LEU A 392 -7.19 -18.53 -15.43
C LEU A 392 -6.73 -17.08 -15.29
N ALA A 393 -7.64 -16.11 -15.17
CA ALA A 393 -7.27 -14.70 -15.10
C ALA A 393 -6.41 -14.39 -13.87
N MET A 394 -6.83 -14.85 -12.69
CA MET A 394 -6.05 -14.65 -11.45
C MET A 394 -4.69 -15.32 -11.52
N GLU A 395 -4.61 -16.54 -12.09
CA GLU A 395 -3.32 -17.22 -12.24
C GLU A 395 -2.40 -16.47 -13.22
N SER A 396 -2.92 -15.97 -14.32
CA SER A 396 -2.13 -15.20 -15.29
C SER A 396 -1.55 -13.93 -14.66
N ILE A 397 -2.33 -13.24 -13.82
CA ILE A 397 -1.85 -12.07 -13.06
C ILE A 397 -0.82 -12.50 -12.01
N ARG A 398 -1.00 -13.65 -11.35
CA ARG A 398 -0.04 -14.18 -10.38
C ARG A 398 1.33 -14.43 -11.00
N GLN A 399 1.37 -14.94 -12.24
CA GLN A 399 2.62 -15.10 -12.97
C GLN A 399 3.30 -13.75 -13.23
N VAL A 400 2.56 -12.73 -13.67
CA VAL A 400 3.10 -11.36 -13.81
C VAL A 400 3.58 -10.82 -12.47
N ALA A 401 2.77 -10.96 -11.42
CA ALA A 401 3.06 -10.47 -10.07
C ALA A 401 4.31 -11.12 -9.45
N LYS A 402 4.52 -12.42 -9.68
CA LYS A 402 5.74 -13.15 -9.28
C LYS A 402 6.97 -12.68 -10.06
N ALA A 403 6.83 -12.47 -11.37
CA ALA A 403 7.93 -12.00 -12.22
C ALA A 403 8.46 -10.60 -11.83
N ILE A 404 7.60 -9.78 -11.22
CA ILE A 404 7.93 -8.42 -10.74
C ILE A 404 7.99 -8.32 -9.21
N ALA A 405 7.99 -9.46 -8.51
CA ALA A 405 8.11 -9.48 -7.05
C ALA A 405 9.43 -8.86 -6.60
N PRO A 406 9.43 -8.07 -5.52
CA PRO A 406 10.67 -7.50 -5.00
C PRO A 406 11.55 -8.61 -4.44
N ASP A 407 12.86 -8.51 -4.68
CA ASP A 407 13.82 -9.38 -4.02
C ASP A 407 13.74 -9.19 -2.51
N GLN A 408 13.66 -10.27 -1.75
CA GLN A 408 13.63 -10.23 -0.30
C GLN A 408 15.02 -9.92 0.24
N VAL A 409 15.15 -8.84 1.01
CA VAL A 409 16.40 -8.44 1.63
C VAL A 409 16.55 -9.18 2.97
N THR A 410 17.68 -9.86 3.11
CA THR A 410 18.13 -10.47 4.38
C THR A 410 19.21 -9.60 4.99
N VAL A 411 19.10 -9.31 6.29
CA VAL A 411 20.07 -8.51 7.04
C VAL A 411 20.70 -9.38 8.12
N ALA A 412 21.98 -9.73 7.94
CA ALA A 412 22.79 -10.32 8.97
C ALA A 412 23.55 -9.19 9.69
N ALA A 413 23.29 -9.00 10.99
CA ALA A 413 23.83 -7.88 11.74
C ALA A 413 24.44 -8.31 13.06
N SER A 414 25.39 -7.54 13.57
CA SER A 414 26.02 -7.71 14.86
C SER A 414 26.47 -6.38 15.45
N ILE A 415 26.69 -6.39 16.75
CA ILE A 415 27.29 -5.29 17.52
C ILE A 415 28.52 -5.81 18.28
N ASP A 416 29.50 -4.96 18.50
CA ASP A 416 30.73 -5.33 19.20
C ASP A 416 30.52 -5.53 20.71
N LYS A 417 29.57 -4.83 21.32
CA LYS A 417 29.24 -4.89 22.74
C LYS A 417 27.82 -4.46 23.04
N SER A 418 27.17 -5.11 24.01
CA SER A 418 25.80 -4.81 24.46
C SER A 418 25.76 -3.86 25.67
N THR A 419 26.91 -3.54 26.27
CA THR A 419 27.03 -2.57 27.37
C THR A 419 28.16 -1.60 27.06
N VAL A 420 27.94 -0.30 27.27
CA VAL A 420 28.92 0.74 27.00
C VAL A 420 28.86 1.81 28.06
N ASP A 421 30.01 2.43 28.37
CA ASP A 421 30.06 3.61 29.22
C ASP A 421 29.65 4.83 28.44
N TYR A 422 28.98 5.77 29.10
CA TYR A 422 28.53 7.02 28.50
C TYR A 422 29.68 7.76 27.81
N GLY A 423 29.45 8.13 26.55
CA GLY A 423 30.42 8.84 25.73
C GLY A 423 31.29 7.93 24.86
N ASN A 424 31.24 6.61 25.05
CA ASN A 424 31.95 5.66 24.21
C ASN A 424 31.03 5.13 23.09
N PRO A 425 31.55 4.93 21.87
CA PRO A 425 30.76 4.35 20.77
C PRO A 425 30.64 2.83 20.91
N ILE A 426 29.62 2.30 20.26
CA ILE A 426 29.54 0.90 19.86
C ILE A 426 29.78 0.79 18.35
N THR A 427 30.33 -0.34 17.89
CA THR A 427 30.45 -0.62 16.47
C THR A 427 29.33 -1.52 16.00
N VAL A 428 28.57 -1.05 15.02
CA VAL A 428 27.48 -1.79 14.36
C VAL A 428 27.99 -2.28 13.02
N THR A 429 27.85 -3.59 12.77
CA THR A 429 28.19 -4.22 11.48
C THR A 429 26.95 -4.91 10.94
N ALA A 430 26.67 -4.78 9.66
CA ALA A 430 25.62 -5.54 9.00
C ALA A 430 25.97 -5.87 7.56
N THR A 431 25.43 -6.97 7.06
CA THR A 431 25.53 -7.38 5.65
C THR A 431 24.12 -7.58 5.11
N PHE A 432 23.85 -6.92 4.01
CA PHE A 432 22.58 -6.95 3.28
C PHE A 432 22.73 -7.82 2.04
N THR A 433 21.92 -8.84 1.94
CA THR A 433 21.88 -9.76 0.79
C THR A 433 20.45 -9.96 0.31
N ILE A 434 20.32 -10.30 -0.98
CA ILE A 434 19.09 -10.81 -1.58
C ILE A 434 19.26 -12.31 -1.86
N LYS A 435 18.30 -12.89 -2.58
CA LYS A 435 18.34 -14.28 -3.05
C LYS A 435 19.74 -14.62 -3.59
N ASP A 436 20.17 -15.87 -3.36
CA ASP A 436 21.48 -16.40 -3.76
C ASP A 436 22.67 -15.69 -3.07
N LYS A 437 22.42 -15.02 -1.93
CA LYS A 437 23.44 -14.28 -1.16
C LYS A 437 24.11 -13.14 -1.95
N SER A 438 23.50 -12.69 -3.03
CA SER A 438 24.00 -11.55 -3.79
C SER A 438 23.97 -10.28 -2.92
N PRO A 439 25.05 -9.47 -2.91
CA PRO A 439 25.13 -8.29 -2.06
C PRO A 439 24.17 -7.17 -2.52
N VAL A 440 23.61 -6.46 -1.57
CA VAL A 440 22.80 -5.24 -1.80
C VAL A 440 23.73 -4.03 -1.74
N VAL A 441 24.17 -3.55 -2.89
CA VAL A 441 25.22 -2.53 -3.04
C VAL A 441 24.64 -1.12 -3.15
N GLY A 442 25.32 -0.13 -2.53
CA GLY A 442 25.01 1.29 -2.72
C GLY A 442 23.68 1.76 -2.09
N VAL A 443 23.16 1.04 -1.10
CA VAL A 443 21.86 1.32 -0.49
C VAL A 443 22.03 2.13 0.79
N PRO A 444 21.30 3.24 0.96
CA PRO A 444 21.23 3.96 2.23
C PRO A 444 20.62 3.10 3.32
N VAL A 445 21.32 3.01 4.44
CA VAL A 445 20.94 2.25 5.63
C VAL A 445 20.88 3.18 6.82
N ARG A 446 19.82 3.11 7.60
CA ARG A 446 19.70 3.82 8.88
C ARG A 446 20.01 2.85 10.02
N ILE A 447 20.84 3.31 10.95
CA ILE A 447 20.96 2.72 12.26
C ILE A 447 20.00 3.47 13.16
N GLU A 448 19.00 2.80 13.66
CA GLU A 448 17.89 3.40 14.41
C GLU A 448 17.92 2.95 15.85
N GLY A 449 17.54 3.85 16.77
CA GLY A 449 17.47 3.59 18.19
C GLY A 449 16.09 3.89 18.78
N LYS A 450 15.67 3.06 19.75
CA LYS A 450 14.43 3.25 20.50
C LYS A 450 14.68 2.98 21.97
N SER A 451 14.57 3.99 22.83
CA SER A 451 14.74 3.89 24.27
C SER A 451 13.42 3.68 24.99
N ALA A 452 13.47 3.31 26.27
CA ALA A 452 12.27 3.20 27.09
C ALA A 452 11.49 4.51 27.07
N GLY A 453 10.18 4.43 26.82
CA GLY A 453 9.26 5.56 26.69
C GLY A 453 9.22 6.24 25.30
N ASP A 454 10.12 5.90 24.38
CA ASP A 454 10.06 6.43 23.01
C ASP A 454 8.93 5.71 22.23
N ALA A 455 8.03 6.47 21.59
CA ALA A 455 6.96 5.89 20.76
C ALA A 455 7.52 5.34 19.43
N ASN A 456 8.52 6.03 18.85
CA ASN A 456 9.03 5.77 17.50
C ASN A 456 10.54 5.51 17.51
N TRP A 457 11.00 4.81 16.48
CA TRP A 457 12.41 4.69 16.14
C TRP A 457 12.96 6.05 15.67
N ARG A 458 14.18 6.39 16.07
CA ARG A 458 14.89 7.58 15.61
C ARG A 458 16.20 7.19 14.95
N THR A 459 16.58 7.87 13.90
CA THR A 459 17.85 7.64 13.21
C THR A 459 19.00 8.15 14.08
N LEU A 460 19.94 7.26 14.41
CA LEU A 460 21.18 7.56 15.10
C LEU A 460 22.33 7.85 14.12
N ALA A 461 22.36 7.11 13.00
CA ALA A 461 23.33 7.30 11.92
C ALA A 461 22.75 6.80 10.60
N THR A 462 23.30 7.33 9.50
CA THR A 462 23.06 6.83 8.14
C THR A 462 24.40 6.43 7.52
N VAL A 463 24.40 5.33 6.78
CA VAL A 463 25.58 4.79 6.07
C VAL A 463 25.11 4.10 4.81
N THR A 464 25.98 3.98 3.80
CA THR A 464 25.67 3.28 2.55
C THR A 464 26.38 1.94 2.50
N THR A 465 25.72 0.87 2.00
CA THR A 465 26.34 -0.43 1.82
C THR A 465 27.47 -0.39 0.79
N ASP A 466 28.57 -1.08 1.06
CA ASP A 466 29.72 -1.23 0.16
C ASP A 466 29.47 -2.24 -0.99
N LEU A 467 30.50 -2.56 -1.77
CA LEU A 467 30.43 -3.51 -2.88
C LEU A 467 30.09 -4.95 -2.47
N ASN A 468 30.24 -5.27 -1.17
CA ASN A 468 29.90 -6.57 -0.59
C ASN A 468 28.55 -6.53 0.16
N GLY A 469 27.80 -5.44 0.03
CA GLY A 469 26.54 -5.23 0.75
C GLY A 469 26.76 -4.96 2.26
N LYS A 470 27.98 -4.65 2.70
CA LYS A 470 28.36 -4.52 4.11
C LYS A 470 28.32 -3.06 4.56
N ILE A 471 27.95 -2.86 5.81
CA ILE A 471 28.18 -1.62 6.56
C ILE A 471 28.99 -1.91 7.81
N GLU A 472 29.78 -0.92 8.23
CA GLU A 472 30.43 -0.86 9.52
C GLU A 472 30.42 0.59 10.01
N LYS A 473 29.89 0.85 11.22
CA LYS A 473 29.71 2.22 11.71
C LYS A 473 29.81 2.27 13.22
N ALA A 474 30.67 3.15 13.72
CA ALA A 474 30.68 3.55 15.12
C ALA A 474 29.48 4.50 15.40
N VAL A 475 28.74 4.21 16.47
CA VAL A 475 27.54 4.96 16.87
C VAL A 475 27.62 5.28 18.36
N LEU A 476 27.36 6.55 18.71
CA LEU A 476 27.26 6.97 20.10
C LEU A 476 25.83 6.76 20.60
N VAL A 477 25.73 6.10 21.77
CA VAL A 477 24.46 5.84 22.45
C VAL A 477 24.50 6.52 23.81
N GLY A 478 23.67 7.54 23.99
CA GLY A 478 23.68 8.35 25.22
C GLY A 478 22.82 7.82 26.36
N LYS A 479 21.98 6.83 26.12
CA LYS A 479 21.12 6.15 27.10
C LYS A 479 20.79 4.74 26.62
N SER A 480 20.38 3.86 27.50
CA SER A 480 19.99 2.49 27.15
C SER A 480 18.89 2.51 26.09
N THR A 481 19.11 1.76 25.01
CA THR A 481 18.26 1.81 23.83
C THR A 481 18.33 0.49 23.05
N ALA A 482 17.24 0.05 22.47
CA ALA A 482 17.28 -0.98 21.43
C ALA A 482 17.77 -0.36 20.13
N ILE A 483 18.66 -1.03 19.42
CA ILE A 483 19.16 -0.63 18.10
C ILE A 483 18.68 -1.63 17.07
N ARG A 484 18.26 -1.14 15.89
CA ARG A 484 18.06 -1.94 14.68
C ARG A 484 18.73 -1.27 13.50
N ILE A 485 19.00 -2.06 12.47
CA ILE A 485 19.52 -1.60 11.19
C ILE A 485 18.42 -1.74 10.17
N PHE A 486 18.15 -0.67 9.43
CA PHE A 486 16.98 -0.56 8.55
C PHE A 486 17.36 0.04 7.18
N SER A 487 16.87 -0.59 6.10
CA SER A 487 16.87 -0.01 4.76
C SER A 487 15.47 0.04 4.19
N ASP A 488 15.12 1.14 3.51
CA ASP A 488 13.80 1.31 2.90
C ASP A 488 13.58 0.31 1.75
N ALA A 489 12.33 -0.10 1.57
CA ALA A 489 11.91 -0.84 0.40
C ALA A 489 12.05 0.03 -0.85
N THR A 490 12.39 -0.61 -1.98
CA THR A 490 12.37 -0.02 -3.32
C THR A 490 11.42 -0.79 -4.22
N TRP A 491 11.35 -0.39 -5.48
CA TRP A 491 10.60 -1.20 -6.44
C TRP A 491 11.21 -2.60 -6.60
N GLU A 492 12.51 -2.70 -6.58
CA GLU A 492 13.24 -3.95 -6.84
C GLU A 492 13.44 -4.81 -5.59
N ARG A 493 13.32 -4.24 -4.39
CA ARG A 493 13.69 -4.90 -3.12
C ARG A 493 12.69 -4.60 -2.02
N SER A 494 12.51 -5.58 -1.12
CA SER A 494 11.82 -5.38 0.15
C SER A 494 12.63 -4.47 1.08
N GLU A 495 12.00 -3.98 2.14
CA GLU A 495 12.75 -3.39 3.25
C GLU A 495 13.73 -4.42 3.83
N GLY A 496 14.85 -3.94 4.32
CA GLY A 496 15.80 -4.76 5.08
C GLY A 496 15.79 -4.35 6.54
N VAL A 497 15.46 -5.28 7.45
CA VAL A 497 15.39 -5.02 8.88
C VAL A 497 16.18 -6.08 9.62
N SER A 498 17.11 -5.65 10.50
CA SER A 498 17.84 -6.56 11.39
C SER A 498 16.99 -6.95 12.60
N PRO A 499 17.38 -7.97 13.35
CA PRO A 499 16.97 -8.12 14.74
C PRO A 499 17.28 -6.87 15.57
N GLU A 500 16.58 -6.71 16.68
CA GLU A 500 16.84 -5.64 17.64
C GLU A 500 17.97 -6.03 18.59
N PHE A 501 18.89 -5.10 18.86
CA PHE A 501 20.00 -5.27 19.77
C PHE A 501 19.79 -4.35 20.98
N PRO A 502 19.53 -4.88 22.18
CA PRO A 502 19.45 -4.07 23.38
C PRO A 502 20.85 -3.60 23.79
N ILE A 503 21.00 -2.31 23.95
CA ILE A 503 22.24 -1.67 24.45
C ILE A 503 21.96 -1.05 25.81
N SER A 504 22.76 -1.42 26.79
CA SER A 504 22.76 -0.84 28.12
C SER A 504 23.88 0.19 28.25
N VAL A 505 23.58 1.33 28.85
CA VAL A 505 24.56 2.42 29.04
C VAL A 505 24.82 2.63 30.52
N ASN A 506 26.11 2.57 30.92
CA ASN A 506 26.55 2.93 32.24
C ASN A 506 26.73 4.45 32.31
N ARG A 507 26.29 5.08 33.39
CA ARG A 507 26.69 6.46 33.67
C ARG A 507 28.22 6.53 33.94
N LEU A 508 28.83 7.65 33.59
CA LEU A 508 30.17 7.96 34.07
C LEU A 508 30.02 8.68 35.41
N LEU A 509 30.65 8.09 36.44
CA LEU A 509 30.66 8.60 37.81
C LEU A 509 32.07 9.10 38.14
N ILE A 510 32.23 10.38 38.41
CA ILE A 510 33.47 11.00 38.78
C ILE A 510 33.39 11.31 40.28
N VAL A 511 34.42 10.93 41.04
CA VAL A 511 34.50 11.09 42.49
C VAL A 511 35.78 11.86 42.84
N GLU A 512 35.65 12.85 43.69
CA GLU A 512 36.74 13.62 44.28
C GLU A 512 36.59 13.52 45.80
N ALA A 513 37.61 12.99 46.48
CA ALA A 513 37.56 12.73 47.91
C ALA A 513 38.83 13.28 48.59
N PRO A 514 38.74 13.76 49.80
CA PRO A 514 39.93 14.14 50.58
C PRO A 514 40.71 12.87 51.01
N GLY A 515 42.01 12.90 50.91
CA GLY A 515 42.84 11.77 51.38
C GLY A 515 42.88 11.66 52.91
N THR A 516 42.65 12.71 53.65
CA THR A 516 42.68 12.78 55.12
C THR A 516 41.60 13.69 55.69
N MET A 517 41.16 13.39 56.94
CA MET A 517 40.29 14.31 57.72
C MET A 517 40.54 14.16 59.24
N LYS A 518 40.18 15.17 60.04
CA LYS A 518 40.19 15.05 61.52
C LYS A 518 38.95 14.30 62.01
N SER A 519 39.07 13.50 63.09
CA SER A 519 37.97 12.65 63.59
C SER A 519 36.72 13.42 64.01
N ALA A 520 36.86 14.65 64.48
CA ALA A 520 35.74 15.52 64.89
C ALA A 520 35.28 16.50 63.81
N ALA A 521 35.88 16.49 62.60
CA ALA A 521 35.54 17.38 61.51
C ALA A 521 34.52 16.79 60.56
N THR A 522 33.88 17.65 59.80
CA THR A 522 33.11 17.27 58.62
C THR A 522 33.99 17.38 57.37
N ALA A 523 33.98 16.36 56.51
CA ALA A 523 34.61 16.39 55.18
C ALA A 523 33.54 16.16 54.11
N THR A 524 33.88 16.46 52.89
CA THR A 524 32.94 16.33 51.77
C THR A 524 33.59 15.52 50.66
N VAL A 525 32.87 14.55 50.17
CA VAL A 525 33.12 13.87 48.90
C VAL A 525 32.27 14.50 47.82
N THR A 526 32.92 15.03 46.82
CA THR A 526 32.24 15.72 45.71
C THR A 526 32.44 14.93 44.41
N GLY A 527 31.67 15.32 43.39
CA GLY A 527 31.85 14.72 42.08
C GLY A 527 30.75 15.12 41.14
N ASN A 528 30.72 14.46 39.99
CA ASN A 528 29.65 14.62 39.03
C ASN A 528 29.35 13.32 38.29
N ILE A 529 28.14 13.30 37.70
CA ILE A 529 27.71 12.23 36.81
C ILE A 529 27.63 12.70 35.36
N ARG A 530 27.77 11.77 34.43
CA ARG A 530 27.49 11.98 33.01
C ARG A 530 26.46 10.90 32.54
N PRO A 531 25.44 11.31 31.74
CA PRO A 531 25.10 12.67 31.34
C PRO A 531 24.79 13.55 32.53
N ARG A 532 25.00 14.86 32.38
CA ARG A 532 24.64 15.85 33.39
C ARG A 532 23.13 15.92 33.56
N MET A 533 22.65 15.58 34.76
CA MET A 533 21.24 15.55 35.09
C MET A 533 20.99 15.93 36.54
N ALA A 534 19.92 16.69 36.78
CA ALA A 534 19.40 16.94 38.11
C ALA A 534 18.62 15.75 38.66
N GLY A 535 18.55 15.62 39.98
CA GLY A 535 17.62 14.67 40.63
C GLY A 535 18.08 13.22 40.62
N VAL A 536 19.30 12.91 40.22
CA VAL A 536 19.85 11.55 40.31
C VAL A 536 20.33 11.29 41.73
N SER A 537 19.85 10.22 42.36
CA SER A 537 20.22 9.81 43.72
C SER A 537 21.60 9.20 43.75
N VAL A 538 22.51 9.81 44.53
CA VAL A 538 23.89 9.37 44.73
C VAL A 538 24.11 9.00 46.18
N GLN A 539 24.64 7.79 46.45
CA GLN A 539 24.85 7.26 47.75
C GLN A 539 26.33 7.07 48.03
N LEU A 540 26.79 7.53 49.20
CA LEU A 540 28.10 7.18 49.75
C LEU A 540 27.97 5.99 50.65
N GLU A 541 28.83 5.01 50.44
CA GLU A 541 28.90 3.80 51.26
C GLU A 541 30.31 3.61 51.86
N LYS A 542 30.36 3.08 53.08
CA LYS A 542 31.61 2.69 53.78
C LYS A 542 31.67 1.18 53.96
N LEU A 543 32.85 0.62 53.88
CA LEU A 543 33.11 -0.80 54.16
C LEU A 543 33.18 -1.02 55.66
N VAL A 544 32.30 -1.88 56.20
CA VAL A 544 32.28 -2.31 57.60
C VAL A 544 32.42 -3.83 57.63
N GLY A 545 33.57 -4.32 58.01
CA GLY A 545 33.89 -5.72 57.87
C GLY A 545 33.97 -6.14 56.42
N LYS A 546 33.01 -6.94 55.94
CA LYS A 546 32.89 -7.36 54.52
C LYS A 546 31.66 -6.75 53.83
N GLU A 547 30.93 -5.89 54.52
CA GLU A 547 29.65 -5.32 54.01
C GLU A 547 29.79 -3.84 53.73
N TRP A 548 29.16 -3.38 52.65
CA TRP A 548 28.98 -1.96 52.32
C TRP A 548 27.75 -1.41 53.03
N LYS A 549 27.91 -0.31 53.81
CA LYS A 549 26.82 0.36 54.51
C LYS A 549 26.73 1.83 54.14
N PRO A 550 25.53 2.36 53.94
CA PRO A 550 25.34 3.80 53.73
C PRO A 550 26.00 4.63 54.84
N VAL A 551 26.62 5.71 54.46
CA VAL A 551 27.19 6.68 55.45
C VAL A 551 26.13 7.60 55.99
N ASP A 552 25.27 8.11 55.13
CA ASP A 552 24.15 9.00 55.40
C ASP A 552 23.05 8.78 54.32
N GLN A 553 22.03 9.61 54.29
CA GLN A 553 21.04 9.60 53.22
C GLN A 553 21.63 9.95 51.86
N ALA A 554 21.09 9.39 50.79
CA ALA A 554 21.48 9.71 49.43
C ALA A 554 21.20 11.19 49.13
N VAL A 555 22.06 11.80 48.36
CA VAL A 555 21.85 13.17 47.87
C VAL A 555 21.42 13.16 46.41
N LEU A 556 20.70 14.22 46.01
CA LEU A 556 20.31 14.42 44.62
C LEU A 556 21.31 15.31 43.90
N THR A 557 21.62 15.00 42.64
CA THR A 557 22.48 15.85 41.81
C THR A 557 21.78 17.15 41.41
N ASP A 558 22.58 18.21 41.22
CA ASP A 558 22.14 19.48 40.63
C ASP A 558 21.94 19.41 39.10
N ALA A 559 21.54 20.50 38.45
CA ALA A 559 21.32 20.59 37.01
C ALA A 559 22.60 20.33 36.18
N GLN A 560 23.77 20.51 36.76
CA GLN A 560 25.08 20.24 36.16
C GLN A 560 25.57 18.80 36.43
N GLY A 561 24.76 18.02 37.16
CA GLY A 561 25.07 16.64 37.53
C GLY A 561 26.05 16.55 38.69
N ASN A 562 26.33 17.64 39.42
CA ASN A 562 27.22 17.63 40.55
C ASN A 562 26.52 17.11 41.80
N TYR A 563 27.28 16.48 42.69
CA TYR A 563 26.84 16.04 44.01
C TYR A 563 27.87 16.37 45.09
N SER A 564 27.40 16.45 46.32
CA SER A 564 28.23 16.71 47.49
C SER A 564 27.71 15.86 48.66
N LEU A 565 28.54 14.94 49.15
CA LEU A 565 28.22 13.96 50.18
C LEU A 565 29.04 14.25 51.44
N ALA A 566 28.36 14.57 52.53
CA ALA A 566 29.03 14.88 53.81
C ALA A 566 29.50 13.58 54.51
N ILE A 567 30.63 13.71 55.18
CA ILE A 567 31.19 12.68 56.04
C ILE A 567 31.47 13.30 57.40
N SER A 568 30.93 12.72 58.48
CA SER A 568 31.19 13.16 59.86
C SER A 568 31.16 11.97 60.82
N GLY A 569 31.61 12.18 62.04
CA GLY A 569 31.45 11.21 63.13
C GLY A 569 32.23 9.89 62.98
N LEU A 570 33.33 9.90 62.24
CA LEU A 570 34.13 8.68 62.03
C LEU A 570 35.24 8.52 63.10
N ALA A 571 35.46 7.31 63.54
CA ALA A 571 36.54 6.95 64.43
C ALA A 571 37.92 7.04 63.70
N ARG A 572 38.99 7.30 64.46
CA ARG A 572 40.36 7.32 63.92
C ARG A 572 40.71 5.99 63.24
N GLY A 573 41.40 6.05 62.12
CA GLY A 573 41.78 4.88 61.32
C GLY A 573 41.67 5.12 59.84
N VAL A 574 41.82 4.08 59.04
CA VAL A 574 41.58 4.11 57.57
C VAL A 574 40.18 3.59 57.30
N VAL A 575 39.35 4.37 56.63
CA VAL A 575 38.01 3.95 56.23
C VAL A 575 37.94 3.92 54.72
N THR A 576 37.47 2.79 54.19
CA THR A 576 37.28 2.59 52.76
C THR A 576 35.84 2.92 52.34
N PHE A 577 35.73 3.71 51.29
CA PHE A 577 34.45 4.22 50.74
C PHE A 577 34.29 3.84 49.27
N ARG A 578 33.05 3.90 48.81
CA ARG A 578 32.65 3.96 47.40
C ARG A 578 31.42 4.83 47.25
N VAL A 579 31.20 5.33 46.04
CA VAL A 579 29.99 6.06 45.68
C VAL A 579 29.18 5.19 44.70
N THR A 580 27.86 5.12 44.89
CA THR A 580 26.97 4.34 44.06
C THR A 580 25.83 5.18 43.54
N VAL A 581 25.35 4.84 42.33
CA VAL A 581 24.13 5.36 41.72
C VAL A 581 23.31 4.19 41.24
N ALA A 582 22.05 4.12 41.63
CA ALA A 582 21.16 3.03 41.24
C ALA A 582 20.81 3.08 39.74
N ALA A 583 20.44 1.94 39.19
CA ALA A 583 19.88 1.88 37.84
C ALA A 583 18.52 2.54 37.76
N ASP A 584 18.18 3.04 36.58
CA ASP A 584 16.84 3.42 36.21
C ASP A 584 16.47 2.84 34.82
N SER A 585 15.36 3.28 34.25
CA SER A 585 14.90 2.77 32.95
C SER A 585 15.82 3.11 31.76
N LEU A 586 16.74 4.05 31.94
CA LEU A 586 17.57 4.58 30.84
C LEU A 586 19.07 4.36 31.07
N TRP A 587 19.54 4.03 32.27
CA TRP A 587 20.96 3.80 32.59
C TRP A 587 21.13 2.69 33.62
N ASN A 588 22.22 1.96 33.50
CA ASN A 588 22.63 0.96 34.48
C ASN A 588 23.06 1.60 35.81
N ALA A 589 23.03 0.82 36.86
CA ALA A 589 23.71 1.16 38.11
C ALA A 589 25.21 1.35 37.87
N VAL A 590 25.82 2.30 38.58
CA VAL A 590 27.26 2.50 38.55
C VAL A 590 27.82 2.63 39.96
N THR A 591 29.01 2.05 40.16
CA THR A 591 29.75 2.12 41.41
C THR A 591 31.15 2.64 41.09
N SER A 592 31.62 3.62 41.88
CA SER A 592 32.97 4.13 41.74
C SER A 592 34.02 3.07 42.14
N PRO A 593 35.27 3.24 41.72
CA PRO A 593 36.40 2.62 42.41
C PRO A 593 36.36 2.92 43.90
N THR A 594 36.88 2.03 44.72
CA THR A 594 37.01 2.25 46.16
C THR A 594 38.14 3.26 46.44
N PHE A 595 37.92 4.11 47.45
CA PHE A 595 38.91 5.06 47.89
C PHE A 595 39.02 5.07 49.43
N ASN A 596 40.19 5.45 49.96
CA ASN A 596 40.46 5.46 51.40
C ASN A 596 40.58 6.91 51.91
N ILE A 597 40.00 7.16 53.08
CA ILE A 597 40.20 8.39 53.83
C ILE A 597 40.84 8.07 55.15
N ILE A 598 41.96 8.69 55.47
CA ILE A 598 42.68 8.54 56.75
C ILE A 598 42.06 9.50 57.75
N ILE A 599 41.47 8.98 58.83
CA ILE A 599 40.86 9.75 59.92
C ILE A 599 41.94 9.90 61.01
N ARG A 600 42.34 11.14 61.29
CA ARG A 600 43.39 11.49 62.20
C ARG A 600 42.88 12.08 63.51
#